data_9f952d9f3108a3662fc5195a22ce29fc
#
_entry.id   9f952d9f3108a3662fc5195a22ce29fc
#
_cell.length_a   1.000
_cell.length_b   1.000
_cell.length_c   1.000
_cell.angle_alpha   90.00
_cell.angle_beta   90.00
_cell.angle_gamma   90.00
#
_symmetry.space_group_name_H-M   'P 1'
#
loop_
_entity.id
_entity.type
_entity.pdbx_description
1 polymer ?
#
loop_
_entity_poly.entity_id
_entity_poly.type
_entity_poly.pdbx_seq_one_letter_code
_entity_poly.pdbx_strand_id
1 'polypeptide(L)'
;AGITIPIAAVAREAKIIEKHFTLDRNMEGPDHKASLEPEQLKAMIEGIRDVELALGDGLKGPRPSEIKNKSVARKSLVAEQVITKGTVFSEDNMTTKRPGSGKSPINYWSLLGCEAKNDYQISDLINE
;
A
#
# COMPACT_ATOMS: atom_id res chain seq x y z
N ALA A 1 -21.14 1.91 -25.88
CA ALA A 1 -20.10 2.71 -26.51
C ALA A 1 -19.01 3.08 -25.51
N GLY A 2 -17.83 3.48 -25.99
CA GLY A 2 -16.73 3.94 -25.17
C GLY A 2 -15.86 2.84 -24.54
N ILE A 3 -14.92 3.25 -23.67
CA ILE A 3 -13.86 2.40 -23.13
C ILE A 3 -14.00 2.09 -21.62
N THR A 4 -14.86 2.80 -20.91
CA THR A 4 -15.00 2.66 -19.44
C THR A 4 -15.47 1.29 -19.01
N ILE A 5 -16.48 0.74 -19.68
CA ILE A 5 -17.04 -0.58 -19.32
C ILE A 5 -16.05 -1.72 -19.54
N PRO A 6 -15.32 -1.80 -20.68
CA PRO A 6 -14.24 -2.79 -20.86
C PRO A 6 -13.17 -2.73 -19.77
N ILE A 7 -12.71 -1.53 -19.40
CA ILE A 7 -11.72 -1.34 -18.33
C ILE A 7 -12.29 -1.85 -16.99
N ALA A 8 -13.52 -1.47 -16.65
CA ALA A 8 -14.20 -1.94 -15.44
C ALA A 8 -14.42 -3.48 -15.44
N ALA A 9 -14.70 -4.06 -16.60
CA ALA A 9 -14.86 -5.51 -16.74
C ALA A 9 -13.56 -6.27 -16.41
N VAL A 10 -12.40 -5.75 -16.85
CA VAL A 10 -11.09 -6.34 -16.51
C VAL A 10 -10.81 -6.24 -15.01
N ALA A 11 -11.16 -5.11 -14.38
CA ALA A 11 -11.08 -4.98 -12.91
C ALA A 11 -11.94 -6.02 -12.17
N ARG A 12 -12.96 -6.56 -12.82
CA ARG A 12 -13.81 -7.66 -12.35
C ARG A 12 -13.42 -9.02 -12.94
N GLU A 13 -12.17 -9.15 -13.36
CA GLU A 13 -11.57 -10.41 -13.84
C GLU A 13 -12.05 -10.91 -15.22
N ALA A 14 -12.65 -10.07 -16.06
CA ALA A 14 -12.92 -10.43 -17.45
C ALA A 14 -11.59 -10.74 -18.16
N LYS A 15 -11.54 -11.88 -18.85
CA LYS A 15 -10.34 -12.35 -19.56
C LYS A 15 -10.37 -12.02 -21.04
N ILE A 16 -11.52 -11.76 -21.59
CA ILE A 16 -11.74 -11.47 -23.00
C ILE A 16 -12.63 -10.25 -23.12
N ILE A 17 -12.22 -9.31 -23.96
CA ILE A 17 -12.98 -8.12 -24.32
C ILE A 17 -13.16 -8.12 -25.83
N GLU A 18 -14.40 -8.09 -26.29
CA GLU A 18 -14.75 -7.91 -27.69
C GLU A 18 -15.30 -6.51 -27.93
N LYS A 19 -14.83 -5.83 -28.97
CA LYS A 19 -15.27 -4.49 -29.34
C LYS A 19 -15.32 -4.34 -30.86
N HIS A 20 -16.37 -3.71 -31.34
CA HIS A 20 -16.39 -3.22 -32.71
C HIS A 20 -15.33 -2.14 -32.89
N PHE A 21 -14.64 -2.20 -34.03
CA PHE A 21 -13.55 -1.30 -34.39
C PHE A 21 -13.78 -0.71 -35.78
N THR A 22 -13.48 0.56 -35.95
CA THR A 22 -13.57 1.28 -37.23
C THR A 22 -12.41 2.26 -37.37
N LEU A 23 -12.08 2.61 -38.60
CA LEU A 23 -11.12 3.68 -38.88
C LEU A 23 -11.72 5.05 -38.74
N ASP A 24 -13.03 5.22 -39.02
CA ASP A 24 -13.77 6.45 -38.86
C ASP A 24 -15.26 6.14 -38.59
N ARG A 25 -15.81 6.73 -37.55
CA ARG A 25 -17.22 6.57 -37.15
C ARG A 25 -18.20 7.18 -38.11
N ASN A 26 -17.74 8.10 -38.97
CA ASN A 26 -18.57 8.77 -39.96
C ASN A 26 -18.70 8.00 -41.29
N MET A 27 -18.01 6.85 -41.39
CA MET A 27 -18.17 5.98 -42.55
C MET A 27 -19.60 5.51 -42.70
N GLU A 28 -20.03 5.35 -43.94
CA GLU A 28 -21.34 4.80 -44.28
C GLU A 28 -21.38 3.29 -44.03
N GLY A 29 -22.40 2.84 -43.31
CA GLY A 29 -22.61 1.42 -42.99
C GLY A 29 -23.10 1.19 -41.56
N PRO A 30 -23.43 -0.04 -41.22
CA PRO A 30 -23.81 -0.39 -39.85
C PRO A 30 -22.61 -0.33 -38.92
N ASP A 31 -22.87 -0.16 -37.64
CA ASP A 31 -21.92 -0.32 -36.51
C ASP A 31 -20.77 0.71 -36.38
N HIS A 32 -20.41 1.47 -37.43
CA HIS A 32 -19.34 2.47 -37.32
C HIS A 32 -19.55 3.45 -36.18
N LYS A 33 -20.77 3.93 -35.97
CA LYS A 33 -21.11 4.87 -34.89
C LYS A 33 -20.96 4.28 -33.49
N ALA A 34 -21.06 2.95 -33.35
CA ALA A 34 -20.92 2.23 -32.11
C ALA A 34 -19.50 1.69 -31.88
N SER A 35 -18.63 1.78 -32.87
CA SER A 35 -17.27 1.24 -32.87
C SER A 35 -16.27 2.16 -32.18
N LEU A 36 -15.13 1.61 -31.78
CA LEU A 36 -13.98 2.37 -31.32
C LEU A 36 -13.12 2.76 -32.54
N GLU A 37 -12.61 3.98 -32.52
CA GLU A 37 -11.57 4.44 -33.44
C GLU A 37 -10.17 4.09 -32.87
N PRO A 38 -9.08 4.17 -33.70
CA PRO A 38 -7.75 3.72 -33.31
C PRO A 38 -7.26 4.30 -31.98
N GLU A 39 -7.40 5.60 -31.77
CA GLU A 39 -6.96 6.28 -30.52
C GLU A 39 -7.76 5.81 -29.31
N GLN A 40 -9.05 5.52 -29.48
CA GLN A 40 -9.88 5.01 -28.41
C GLN A 40 -9.54 3.55 -28.07
N LEU A 41 -9.23 2.72 -29.08
CA LEU A 41 -8.78 1.35 -28.85
C LEU A 41 -7.45 1.35 -28.09
N LYS A 42 -6.51 2.23 -28.50
CA LYS A 42 -5.23 2.40 -27.82
C LYS A 42 -5.45 2.79 -26.34
N ALA A 43 -6.23 3.83 -26.09
CA ALA A 43 -6.53 4.28 -24.73
C ALA A 43 -7.23 3.21 -23.87
N MET A 44 -8.09 2.40 -24.48
CA MET A 44 -8.71 1.26 -23.80
C MET A 44 -7.67 0.22 -23.37
N ILE A 45 -6.76 -0.15 -24.28
CA ILE A 45 -5.71 -1.13 -24.00
C ILE A 45 -4.77 -0.61 -22.91
N GLU A 46 -4.32 0.64 -22.99
CA GLU A 46 -3.50 1.28 -21.96
C GLU A 46 -4.19 1.28 -20.61
N GLY A 47 -5.45 1.70 -20.54
CA GLY A 47 -6.24 1.68 -19.30
C GLY A 47 -6.45 0.28 -18.73
N ILE A 48 -6.59 -0.74 -19.57
CA ILE A 48 -6.66 -2.15 -19.15
C ILE A 48 -5.32 -2.58 -18.53
N ARG A 49 -4.17 -2.25 -19.16
CA ARG A 49 -2.84 -2.59 -18.61
C ARG A 49 -2.58 -1.88 -17.29
N ASP A 50 -2.99 -0.64 -17.15
CA ASP A 50 -2.89 0.10 -15.88
C ASP A 50 -3.71 -0.58 -14.77
N VAL A 51 -4.93 -1.04 -15.07
CA VAL A 51 -5.76 -1.80 -14.13
C VAL A 51 -5.09 -3.12 -13.73
N GLU A 52 -4.56 -3.89 -14.69
CA GLU A 52 -3.85 -5.15 -14.41
C GLU A 52 -2.66 -4.92 -13.46
N LEU A 53 -1.88 -3.87 -13.68
CA LEU A 53 -0.77 -3.49 -12.79
C LEU A 53 -1.28 -3.07 -11.40
N ALA A 54 -2.37 -2.31 -11.33
CA ALA A 54 -2.94 -1.82 -10.08
C ALA A 54 -3.55 -2.93 -9.21
N LEU A 55 -4.11 -3.98 -9.82
CA LEU A 55 -4.63 -5.15 -9.10
C LEU A 55 -3.53 -5.90 -8.34
N GLY A 56 -2.30 -5.90 -8.87
CA GLY A 56 -1.15 -6.53 -8.24
C GLY A 56 -1.32 -8.04 -8.06
N ASP A 57 -0.69 -8.57 -7.03
CA ASP A 57 -0.63 -10.00 -6.72
C ASP A 57 -1.47 -10.42 -5.49
N GLY A 58 -2.19 -9.48 -4.88
CA GLY A 58 -2.97 -9.69 -3.66
C GLY A 58 -2.13 -9.88 -2.38
N LEU A 59 -0.80 -9.88 -2.47
CA LEU A 59 0.06 -10.06 -1.31
C LEU A 59 0.25 -8.74 -0.56
N LYS A 60 -0.13 -8.72 0.71
CA LYS A 60 0.09 -7.56 1.59
C LYS A 60 1.51 -7.59 2.16
N GLY A 61 2.38 -6.74 1.63
CA GLY A 61 3.75 -6.59 2.11
C GLY A 61 4.40 -5.32 1.58
N PRO A 62 5.54 -4.88 2.17
CA PRO A 62 6.30 -3.77 1.64
C PRO A 62 6.80 -4.06 0.22
N ARG A 63 6.54 -3.15 -0.70
CA ARG A 63 7.04 -3.25 -2.07
C ARG A 63 8.51 -2.79 -2.17
N PRO A 64 9.25 -3.17 -3.21
CA PRO A 64 10.67 -2.77 -3.36
C PRO A 64 10.91 -1.28 -3.23
N SER A 65 10.00 -0.43 -3.72
CA SER A 65 10.05 1.03 -3.58
C SER A 65 9.89 1.52 -2.14
N GLU A 66 9.23 0.76 -1.27
CA GLU A 66 8.95 1.11 0.13
C GLU A 66 10.03 0.60 1.10
N ILE A 67 10.75 -0.48 0.72
CA ILE A 67 11.72 -1.15 1.61
C ILE A 67 12.79 -0.17 2.09
N LYS A 68 13.29 0.70 1.20
CA LYS A 68 14.32 1.69 1.54
C LYS A 68 13.85 2.68 2.60
N ASN A 69 12.56 3.02 2.61
CA ASN A 69 11.98 3.98 3.53
C ASN A 69 11.49 3.34 4.84
N LYS A 70 11.41 2.01 4.90
CA LYS A 70 10.84 1.28 6.04
C LYS A 70 11.53 1.62 7.37
N SER A 71 12.86 1.64 7.40
CA SER A 71 13.64 1.90 8.61
C SER A 71 13.47 3.33 9.12
N VAL A 72 13.33 4.30 8.23
CA VAL A 72 13.16 5.71 8.57
C VAL A 72 11.70 6.05 8.88
N ALA A 73 10.77 5.51 8.10
CA ALA A 73 9.35 5.86 8.19
C ALA A 73 8.63 5.19 9.35
N ARG A 74 8.99 3.94 9.68
CA ARG A 74 8.39 3.21 10.81
C ARG A 74 8.84 3.80 12.15
N LYS A 75 8.05 3.53 13.19
CA LYS A 75 8.36 3.88 14.56
C LYS A 75 8.86 2.66 15.34
N SER A 76 9.56 2.93 16.43
CA SER A 76 9.96 1.96 17.46
C SER A 76 9.39 2.37 18.81
N LEU A 77 9.31 1.43 19.74
CA LEU A 77 9.08 1.73 21.15
C LEU A 77 10.30 2.42 21.72
N VAL A 78 10.08 3.52 22.44
CA VAL A 78 11.11 4.31 23.10
C VAL A 78 10.69 4.70 24.51
N ALA A 79 11.67 4.95 25.38
CA ALA A 79 11.44 5.49 26.69
C ALA A 79 11.00 6.96 26.59
N GLU A 80 9.85 7.32 27.18
CA GLU A 80 9.37 8.70 27.28
C GLU A 80 9.95 9.41 28.51
N GLN A 81 10.32 8.65 29.52
CA GLN A 81 11.00 9.08 30.74
C GLN A 81 12.21 8.21 30.99
N VAL A 82 13.06 8.57 31.97
CA VAL A 82 14.12 7.69 32.44
C VAL A 82 13.49 6.45 33.09
N ILE A 83 13.89 5.28 32.63
CA ILE A 83 13.42 3.99 33.14
C ILE A 83 14.64 3.26 33.69
N THR A 84 14.65 2.95 34.98
CA THR A 84 15.69 2.11 35.59
C THR A 84 15.30 0.63 35.52
N LYS A 85 16.28 -0.25 35.48
CA LYS A 85 16.06 -1.70 35.53
C LYS A 85 15.16 -2.06 36.72
N GLY A 86 14.16 -2.90 36.48
CA GLY A 86 13.13 -3.29 37.45
C GLY A 86 11.92 -2.35 37.50
N THR A 87 11.96 -1.18 36.85
CA THR A 87 10.78 -0.32 36.70
C THR A 87 9.77 -0.95 35.77
N VAL A 88 8.48 -0.92 36.14
CA VAL A 88 7.39 -1.43 35.30
C VAL A 88 7.14 -0.48 34.12
N PHE A 89 7.06 -1.01 32.90
CA PHE A 89 6.63 -0.26 31.74
C PHE A 89 5.17 0.16 31.86
N SER A 90 4.91 1.46 31.69
CA SER A 90 3.59 2.07 31.81
C SER A 90 3.28 2.98 30.61
N GLU A 91 2.04 3.45 30.50
CA GLU A 91 1.63 4.41 29.49
C GLU A 91 2.37 5.76 29.62
N ASP A 92 2.83 6.10 30.82
CA ASP A 92 3.54 7.35 31.10
C ASP A 92 5.03 7.31 30.74
N ASN A 93 5.66 6.12 30.77
CA ASN A 93 7.11 6.00 30.58
C ASN A 93 7.52 5.41 29.24
N MET A 94 6.56 4.93 28.40
CA MET A 94 6.81 4.31 27.13
C MET A 94 5.98 4.95 26.00
N THR A 95 6.62 5.28 24.89
CA THR A 95 5.96 5.87 23.72
C THR A 95 6.52 5.32 22.41
N THR A 96 6.13 5.90 21.28
CA THR A 96 6.61 5.49 19.95
C THR A 96 7.18 6.65 19.16
N LYS A 97 8.45 6.57 18.75
CA LYS A 97 9.13 7.57 17.91
C LYS A 97 9.80 6.90 16.70
N ARG A 98 10.10 7.66 15.66
CA ARG A 98 11.00 7.23 14.57
C ARG A 98 12.45 7.29 15.05
N PRO A 99 13.34 6.44 14.52
CA PRO A 99 13.21 5.51 13.39
C PRO A 99 12.63 4.14 13.79
N GLY A 100 12.40 3.28 12.78
CA GLY A 100 11.91 1.92 12.95
C GLY A 100 13.01 0.86 13.14
N SER A 101 14.11 1.22 13.78
CA SER A 101 15.29 0.35 14.02
C SER A 101 15.23 -0.45 15.33
N GLY A 102 14.30 -0.09 16.23
CA GLY A 102 14.09 -0.80 17.50
C GLY A 102 12.86 -1.71 17.47
N LYS A 103 12.36 -2.07 18.65
CA LYS A 103 11.18 -2.93 18.81
C LYS A 103 9.93 -2.27 18.21
N SER A 104 9.18 -3.05 17.42
CA SER A 104 7.98 -2.55 16.74
C SER A 104 6.89 -2.12 17.75
N PRO A 105 6.16 -1.02 17.47
CA PRO A 105 5.01 -0.59 18.27
C PRO A 105 3.92 -1.65 18.48
N ILE A 106 3.83 -2.65 17.63
CA ILE A 106 2.88 -3.77 17.81
C ILE A 106 3.09 -4.51 19.14
N ASN A 107 4.31 -4.44 19.69
CA ASN A 107 4.66 -5.05 20.96
C ASN A 107 4.35 -4.17 22.18
N TYR A 108 3.73 -3.00 22.00
CA TYR A 108 3.42 -2.08 23.10
C TYR A 108 2.64 -2.78 24.22
N TRP A 109 1.54 -3.40 23.85
CA TRP A 109 0.64 -4.05 24.82
C TRP A 109 1.25 -5.28 25.49
N SER A 110 2.22 -5.94 24.86
CA SER A 110 2.92 -7.08 25.47
C SER A 110 4.01 -6.67 26.45
N LEU A 111 4.52 -5.44 26.36
CA LEU A 111 5.50 -4.88 27.29
C LEU A 111 4.85 -4.13 28.45
N LEU A 112 3.67 -3.56 28.24
CA LEU A 112 2.95 -2.84 29.26
C LEU A 112 2.72 -3.72 30.49
N GLY A 113 3.14 -3.26 31.66
CA GLY A 113 3.07 -4.02 32.93
C GLY A 113 4.25 -4.97 33.16
N CYS A 114 5.18 -5.15 32.20
CA CYS A 114 6.40 -5.91 32.41
C CYS A 114 7.49 -5.05 33.08
N GLU A 115 8.43 -5.68 33.79
CA GLU A 115 9.59 -5.02 34.37
C GLU A 115 10.68 -4.83 33.32
N ALA A 116 11.29 -3.64 33.27
CA ALA A 116 12.43 -3.32 32.42
C ALA A 116 13.66 -4.13 32.86
N LYS A 117 14.31 -4.81 31.89
CA LYS A 117 15.53 -5.59 32.13
C LYS A 117 16.80 -4.73 32.07
N ASN A 118 16.70 -3.53 31.51
CA ASN A 118 17.80 -2.59 31.32
C ASN A 118 17.40 -1.17 31.76
N ASP A 119 18.41 -0.31 31.92
CA ASP A 119 18.20 1.12 32.09
C ASP A 119 17.99 1.80 30.73
N TYR A 120 17.11 2.78 30.67
CA TYR A 120 16.83 3.59 29.48
C TYR A 120 16.82 5.07 29.82
N GLN A 121 17.50 5.85 29.01
CA GLN A 121 17.37 7.31 29.02
C GLN A 121 16.17 7.73 28.14
N ILE A 122 15.74 8.99 28.30
CA ILE A 122 14.65 9.55 27.45
C ILE A 122 15.01 9.40 25.98
N SER A 123 14.08 8.86 25.20
CA SER A 123 14.20 8.55 23.77
C SER A 123 15.08 7.35 23.40
N ASP A 124 15.63 6.62 24.37
CA ASP A 124 16.30 5.35 24.08
C ASP A 124 15.31 4.32 23.47
N LEU A 125 15.81 3.54 22.53
CA LEU A 125 15.06 2.45 21.92
C LEU A 125 14.87 1.30 22.91
N ILE A 126 13.62 0.89 23.15
CA ILE A 126 13.32 -0.29 23.97
C ILE A 126 13.48 -1.52 23.09
N ASN A 127 14.39 -2.44 23.45
CA ASN A 127 14.79 -3.60 22.65
C ASN A 127 14.61 -4.94 23.37
N GLU A 128 13.78 -5.01 24.40
CA GLU A 128 13.49 -6.24 25.19
C GLU A 128 12.45 -7.13 24.57
#